data_4f36e5c266e0ab9b0edbb7ab963bb8f4
#
_entry.id   4f36e5c266e0ab9b0edbb7ab963bb8f4
#
_cell.length_a   1.000
_cell.length_b   1.000
_cell.length_c   1.000
_cell.angle_alpha   90.00
_cell.angle_beta   90.00
_cell.angle_gamma   90.00
#
_symmetry.space_group_name_H-M   'P 1'
#
loop_
_entity.id
_entity.type
_entity.pdbx_description
1 polymer ?
#
loop_
_entity_poly.entity_id
_entity_poly.type
_entity_poly.pdbx_seq_one_letter_code
_entity_poly.pdbx_strand_id
1 'polypeptide(L)'
;GIRELSHTRQPLALGAEVYTHGVVSYKTTKEICQTLNDFKRIMQDFGANQWQVYTTSGLREASNAMIVIDQIQIQTGFDVKILSNSEARFLYYKALALKDDSFDKLIRQGTLIADIGGGSVQLSIFDKGKLQTTQNLLLGSSRIQELLHVMEEKAYDFHDLIDEYIEKDLYAFQKLYLEHIKIKNVLIMGELIPELYY
;
A
#
# COMPACT_ATOMS: atom_id res chain seq x y z
N GLY A 1 -17.50 -5.89 17.26
CA GLY A 1 -16.60 -4.93 16.58
C GLY A 1 -15.13 -5.32 16.78
N ILE A 2 -14.25 -4.82 15.97
CA ILE A 2 -12.79 -4.97 16.12
C ILE A 2 -12.31 -3.87 17.06
N ARG A 3 -11.47 -4.22 18.03
CA ARG A 3 -10.81 -3.27 18.93
C ARG A 3 -9.30 -3.36 18.71
N GLU A 4 -8.68 -2.24 18.40
CA GLU A 4 -7.22 -2.10 18.35
C GLU A 4 -6.66 -2.12 19.79
N LEU A 5 -5.71 -3.00 20.06
CA LEU A 5 -5.01 -3.09 21.34
C LEU A 5 -3.67 -2.35 21.30
N SER A 6 -2.95 -2.47 20.19
CA SER A 6 -1.66 -1.83 19.97
C SER A 6 -1.37 -1.71 18.48
N HIS A 7 -0.59 -0.71 18.10
CA HIS A 7 -0.06 -0.51 16.77
C HIS A 7 1.45 -0.25 16.86
N THR A 8 2.24 -1.04 16.17
CA THR A 8 3.70 -0.90 16.13
C THR A 8 4.16 -0.88 14.68
N ARG A 9 5.02 0.06 14.33
CA ARG A 9 5.60 0.22 12.99
C ARG A 9 7.11 0.18 13.07
N GLN A 10 7.73 -0.60 12.19
CA GLN A 10 9.17 -0.66 12.00
C GLN A 10 9.49 -0.36 10.53
N PRO A 11 10.13 0.78 10.23
CA PRO A 11 10.57 1.10 8.88
C PRO A 11 11.62 0.10 8.40
N LEU A 12 11.48 -0.36 7.15
CA LEU A 12 12.43 -1.25 6.47
C LEU A 12 12.63 -0.77 5.02
N ALA A 13 13.83 -0.95 4.49
CA ALA A 13 14.19 -0.54 3.13
C ALA A 13 13.66 -1.49 2.03
N LEU A 14 12.70 -2.36 2.34
CA LEU A 14 12.17 -3.37 1.41
C LEU A 14 11.67 -2.77 0.10
N GLY A 15 10.88 -1.70 0.16
CA GLY A 15 10.33 -1.03 -1.02
C GLY A 15 11.45 -0.42 -1.88
N ALA A 16 12.38 0.28 -1.27
CA ALA A 16 13.52 0.89 -1.94
C ALA A 16 14.34 -0.15 -2.73
N GLU A 17 14.73 -1.25 -2.10
CA GLU A 17 15.48 -2.30 -2.78
C GLU A 17 14.72 -2.92 -3.96
N VAL A 18 13.44 -3.24 -3.76
CA VAL A 18 12.66 -3.93 -4.78
C VAL A 18 12.33 -3.01 -5.95
N TYR A 19 11.99 -1.75 -5.70
CA TYR A 19 11.65 -0.82 -6.78
C TYR A 19 12.87 -0.38 -7.59
N THR A 20 14.08 -0.41 -6.98
CA THR A 20 15.34 -0.07 -7.66
C THR A 20 16.01 -1.28 -8.30
N HIS A 21 16.06 -2.42 -7.60
CA HIS A 21 16.87 -3.58 -7.99
C HIS A 21 16.04 -4.82 -8.37
N GLY A 22 14.73 -4.84 -8.09
CA GLY A 22 13.86 -5.98 -8.39
C GLY A 22 14.07 -7.20 -7.48
N VAL A 23 14.90 -7.09 -6.43
CA VAL A 23 15.25 -8.18 -5.51
C VAL A 23 15.31 -7.67 -4.08
N VAL A 24 15.16 -8.58 -3.12
CA VAL A 24 15.39 -8.32 -1.69
C VAL A 24 16.76 -8.89 -1.32
N SER A 25 17.64 -8.08 -0.73
CA SER A 25 18.96 -8.52 -0.29
C SER A 25 18.87 -9.47 0.90
N TYR A 26 19.93 -10.25 1.12
CA TYR A 26 20.05 -11.09 2.31
C TYR A 26 20.01 -10.26 3.60
N LYS A 27 20.60 -9.06 3.59
CA LYS A 27 20.58 -8.14 4.73
C LYS A 27 19.16 -7.74 5.08
N THR A 28 18.39 -7.26 4.12
CA THR A 28 16.98 -6.85 4.32
C THR A 28 16.11 -8.04 4.70
N THR A 29 16.34 -9.23 4.13
CA THR A 29 15.64 -10.46 4.55
C THR A 29 15.89 -10.75 6.04
N LYS A 30 17.13 -10.63 6.51
CA LYS A 30 17.47 -10.83 7.91
C LYS A 30 16.80 -9.78 8.83
N GLU A 31 16.77 -8.53 8.41
CA GLU A 31 16.09 -7.45 9.15
C GLU A 31 14.57 -7.70 9.25
N ILE A 32 13.94 -8.16 8.16
CA ILE A 32 12.55 -8.59 8.16
C ILE A 32 12.32 -9.70 9.19
N CYS A 33 13.14 -10.75 9.17
CA CYS A 33 13.00 -11.87 10.10
C CYS A 33 13.16 -11.43 11.56
N GLN A 34 14.11 -10.54 11.84
CA GLN A 34 14.32 -9.99 13.19
C GLN A 34 13.08 -9.17 13.62
N THR A 35 12.61 -8.27 12.79
CA THR A 35 11.41 -7.46 13.06
C THR A 35 10.17 -8.32 13.31
N LEU A 36 9.97 -9.35 12.51
CA LEU A 36 8.85 -10.28 12.70
C LEU A 36 8.95 -11.06 14.01
N ASN A 37 10.16 -11.47 14.42
CA ASN A 37 10.36 -12.10 15.72
C ASN A 37 10.09 -11.14 16.88
N ASP A 38 10.45 -9.86 16.76
CA ASP A 38 10.14 -8.84 17.74
C ASP A 38 8.62 -8.60 17.84
N PHE A 39 7.93 -8.52 16.71
CA PHE A 39 6.46 -8.43 16.68
C PHE A 39 5.79 -9.67 17.28
N LYS A 40 6.37 -10.87 17.06
CA LYS A 40 5.86 -12.11 17.66
C LYS A 40 5.90 -12.06 19.19
N ARG A 41 6.98 -11.53 19.78
CA ARG A 41 7.08 -11.33 21.23
C ARG A 41 6.01 -10.36 21.73
N ILE A 42 5.87 -9.21 21.07
CA ILE A 42 4.84 -8.22 21.43
C ILE A 42 3.44 -8.86 21.38
N MET A 43 3.11 -9.62 20.31
CA MET A 43 1.82 -10.30 20.22
C MET A 43 1.61 -11.32 21.35
N GLN A 44 2.66 -12.05 21.72
CA GLN A 44 2.62 -13.01 22.84
C GLN A 44 2.38 -12.31 24.19
N ASP A 45 2.98 -11.13 24.42
CA ASP A 45 2.77 -10.33 25.62
C ASP A 45 1.31 -9.86 25.75
N PHE A 46 0.61 -9.65 24.61
CA PHE A 46 -0.83 -9.40 24.57
C PHE A 46 -1.69 -10.68 24.64
N GLY A 47 -1.09 -11.86 24.79
CA GLY A 47 -1.80 -13.14 24.84
C GLY A 47 -2.33 -13.61 23.49
N ALA A 48 -1.87 -13.03 22.38
CA ALA A 48 -2.26 -13.49 21.05
C ALA A 48 -1.62 -14.85 20.74
N ASN A 49 -2.45 -15.79 20.29
CA ASN A 49 -2.04 -17.15 19.92
C ASN A 49 -2.34 -17.46 18.43
N GLN A 50 -2.92 -16.52 17.72
CA GLN A 50 -3.20 -16.59 16.28
C GLN A 50 -2.78 -15.29 15.62
N TRP A 51 -2.18 -15.40 14.45
CA TRP A 51 -1.73 -14.27 13.63
C TRP A 51 -1.89 -14.56 12.15
N GLN A 52 -1.91 -13.51 11.37
CA GLN A 52 -1.84 -13.58 9.92
C GLN A 52 -0.79 -12.58 9.46
N VAL A 53 0.09 -13.01 8.56
CA VAL A 53 1.15 -12.17 8.01
C VAL A 53 0.92 -12.00 6.52
N TYR A 54 0.82 -10.76 6.10
CA TYR A 54 0.58 -10.41 4.72
C TYR A 54 1.69 -9.52 4.18
N THR A 55 1.97 -9.66 2.90
CA THR A 55 2.83 -8.74 2.15
C THR A 55 2.14 -8.29 0.88
N THR A 56 2.51 -7.11 0.40
CA THR A 56 1.94 -6.48 -0.80
C THR A 56 3.02 -6.18 -1.84
N SER A 57 2.97 -5.04 -2.52
CA SER A 57 3.86 -4.70 -3.64
C SER A 57 5.35 -4.88 -3.35
N GLY A 58 5.81 -4.49 -2.16
CA GLY A 58 7.23 -4.59 -1.83
C GLY A 58 7.83 -5.98 -2.04
N LEU A 59 7.16 -7.04 -1.55
CA LEU A 59 7.65 -8.41 -1.76
C LEU A 59 7.06 -9.07 -3.01
N ARG A 60 5.82 -8.71 -3.38
CA ARG A 60 5.17 -9.27 -4.57
C ARG A 60 5.96 -8.99 -5.86
N GLU A 61 6.61 -7.85 -5.97
CA GLU A 61 7.36 -7.44 -7.15
C GLU A 61 8.81 -7.94 -7.15
N ALA A 62 9.28 -8.50 -6.05
CA ALA A 62 10.62 -9.06 -5.96
C ALA A 62 10.73 -10.38 -6.72
N SER A 63 11.73 -10.50 -7.61
CA SER A 63 11.98 -11.73 -8.38
C SER A 63 12.39 -12.92 -7.49
N ASN A 64 12.92 -12.66 -6.31
CA ASN A 64 13.30 -13.67 -5.31
C ASN A 64 12.30 -13.78 -4.14
N ALA A 65 11.06 -13.31 -4.32
CA ALA A 65 10.03 -13.30 -3.26
C ALA A 65 9.85 -14.64 -2.56
N MET A 66 9.79 -15.75 -3.30
CA MET A 66 9.60 -17.09 -2.73
C MET A 66 10.75 -17.50 -1.82
N ILE A 67 11.99 -17.17 -2.20
CA ILE A 67 13.18 -17.45 -1.37
C ILE A 67 13.10 -16.66 -0.06
N VAL A 68 12.69 -15.40 -0.13
CA VAL A 68 12.53 -14.55 1.06
C VAL A 68 11.44 -15.10 1.98
N ILE A 69 10.30 -15.53 1.44
CA ILE A 69 9.21 -16.14 2.21
C ILE A 69 9.65 -17.41 2.89
N ASP A 70 10.36 -18.30 2.19
CA ASP A 70 10.90 -19.52 2.77
C ASP A 70 11.86 -19.21 3.93
N GLN A 71 12.73 -18.21 3.77
CA GLN A 71 13.62 -17.77 4.84
C GLN A 71 12.85 -17.20 6.05
N ILE A 72 11.79 -16.42 5.81
CA ILE A 72 10.92 -15.93 6.89
C ILE A 72 10.28 -17.11 7.62
N GLN A 73 9.71 -18.05 6.89
CA GLN A 73 9.09 -19.23 7.51
C GLN A 73 10.06 -20.04 8.35
N ILE A 74 11.26 -20.32 7.84
CA ILE A 74 12.30 -21.08 8.54
C ILE A 74 12.76 -20.36 9.81
N GLN A 75 12.98 -19.04 9.75
CA GLN A 75 13.57 -18.28 10.85
C GLN A 75 12.56 -17.79 11.89
N THR A 76 11.29 -17.62 11.51
CA THR A 76 10.27 -17.01 12.39
C THR A 76 9.08 -17.94 12.66
N GLY A 77 8.87 -18.94 11.81
CA GLY A 77 7.68 -19.81 11.83
C GLY A 77 6.42 -19.10 11.31
N PHE A 78 6.52 -17.92 10.72
CA PHE A 78 5.39 -17.24 10.10
C PHE A 78 5.13 -17.76 8.69
N ASP A 79 3.87 -18.04 8.40
CA ASP A 79 3.37 -18.25 7.04
C ASP A 79 2.97 -16.90 6.45
N VAL A 80 3.73 -16.44 5.43
CA VAL A 80 3.53 -15.14 4.79
C VAL A 80 2.75 -15.30 3.51
N LYS A 81 1.60 -14.62 3.43
CA LYS A 81 0.77 -14.61 2.23
C LYS A 81 1.00 -13.34 1.42
N ILE A 82 1.38 -13.49 0.16
CA ILE A 82 1.43 -12.38 -0.80
C ILE A 82 0.00 -12.06 -1.25
N LEU A 83 -0.43 -10.83 -1.01
CA LEU A 83 -1.72 -10.35 -1.48
C LEU A 83 -1.60 -9.75 -2.88
N SER A 84 -2.54 -10.12 -3.75
CA SER A 84 -2.80 -9.38 -4.98
C SER A 84 -3.35 -7.99 -4.67
N ASN A 85 -3.32 -7.08 -5.66
CA ASN A 85 -3.94 -5.76 -5.50
C ASN A 85 -5.44 -5.87 -5.15
N SER A 86 -6.14 -6.85 -5.72
CA SER A 86 -7.56 -7.06 -5.45
C SER A 86 -7.84 -7.59 -4.05
N GLU A 87 -7.02 -8.51 -3.54
CA GLU A 87 -7.14 -9.02 -2.16
C GLU A 87 -6.84 -7.93 -1.13
N ALA A 88 -5.75 -7.17 -1.32
CA ALA A 88 -5.42 -6.05 -0.45
C ALA A 88 -6.56 -5.03 -0.40
N ARG A 89 -7.07 -4.62 -1.57
CA ARG A 89 -8.21 -3.72 -1.69
C ARG A 89 -9.45 -4.23 -0.98
N PHE A 90 -9.79 -5.51 -1.14
CA PHE A 90 -10.94 -6.09 -0.46
C PHE A 90 -10.80 -5.99 1.06
N LEU A 91 -9.60 -6.23 1.60
CA LEU A 91 -9.34 -6.08 3.04
C LEU A 91 -9.49 -4.62 3.50
N TYR A 92 -9.00 -3.66 2.73
CA TYR A 92 -9.16 -2.24 3.03
C TYR A 92 -10.63 -1.81 3.05
N TYR A 93 -11.43 -2.19 2.06
CA TYR A 93 -12.85 -1.84 2.04
C TYR A 93 -13.62 -2.50 3.17
N LYS A 94 -13.27 -3.74 3.50
CA LYS A 94 -13.84 -4.44 4.65
C LYS A 94 -13.51 -3.72 5.97
N ALA A 95 -12.27 -3.24 6.12
CA ALA A 95 -11.85 -2.48 7.29
C ALA A 95 -12.60 -1.14 7.40
N LEU A 96 -12.75 -0.40 6.29
CA LEU A 96 -13.52 0.83 6.24
C LEU A 96 -14.98 0.60 6.61
N ALA A 97 -15.63 -0.40 6.02
CA ALA A 97 -17.02 -0.73 6.31
C ALA A 97 -17.26 -1.16 7.77
N LEU A 98 -16.24 -1.71 8.43
CA LEU A 98 -16.32 -2.10 9.85
C LEU A 98 -16.02 -0.93 10.81
N LYS A 99 -15.29 0.08 10.34
CA LYS A 99 -14.85 1.22 11.16
C LYS A 99 -15.79 2.42 11.06
N ASP A 100 -16.46 2.60 9.92
CA ASP A 100 -17.30 3.75 9.64
C ASP A 100 -18.69 3.32 9.13
N ASP A 101 -19.71 3.50 9.98
CA ASP A 101 -21.10 3.21 9.65
C ASP A 101 -21.65 4.08 8.49
N SER A 102 -20.98 5.18 8.16
CA SER A 102 -21.34 6.04 7.03
C SER A 102 -20.82 5.53 5.68
N PHE A 103 -19.93 4.56 5.65
CA PHE A 103 -19.30 4.05 4.44
C PHE A 103 -20.34 3.63 3.38
N ASP A 104 -21.39 2.93 3.79
CA ASP A 104 -22.49 2.53 2.90
C ASP A 104 -23.21 3.73 2.25
N LYS A 105 -23.32 4.86 2.95
CA LYS A 105 -23.91 6.08 2.41
C LYS A 105 -22.97 6.76 1.42
N LEU A 106 -21.69 6.79 1.73
CA LEU A 106 -20.66 7.39 0.88
C LEU A 106 -20.59 6.68 -0.47
N ILE A 107 -20.48 5.35 -0.51
CA ILE A 107 -20.37 4.59 -1.76
C ILE A 107 -21.61 4.66 -2.65
N ARG A 108 -22.76 5.13 -2.15
CA ARG A 108 -23.98 5.36 -2.95
C ARG A 108 -23.97 6.67 -3.73
N GLN A 109 -23.05 7.58 -3.45
CA GLN A 109 -23.12 8.98 -3.89
C GLN A 109 -21.99 9.41 -4.84
N GLY A 110 -21.41 8.53 -5.61
CA GLY A 110 -20.26 8.87 -6.45
C GLY A 110 -19.04 9.20 -5.58
N THR A 111 -18.32 8.19 -5.12
CA THR A 111 -17.18 8.31 -4.21
C THR A 111 -15.92 7.80 -4.87
N LEU A 112 -14.89 8.64 -4.91
CA LEU A 112 -13.53 8.25 -5.25
C LEU A 112 -12.80 7.85 -3.96
N ILE A 113 -12.22 6.66 -3.94
CA ILE A 113 -11.31 6.22 -2.88
C ILE A 113 -9.91 6.16 -3.48
N ALA A 114 -8.99 6.91 -2.88
CA ALA A 114 -7.57 6.91 -3.22
C ALA A 114 -6.79 6.28 -2.06
N ASP A 115 -6.18 5.12 -2.31
CA ASP A 115 -5.30 4.44 -1.36
C ASP A 115 -3.84 4.66 -1.80
N ILE A 116 -3.10 5.45 -1.01
CA ILE A 116 -1.73 5.87 -1.31
C ILE A 116 -0.77 4.99 -0.52
N GLY A 117 -0.22 3.98 -1.18
CA GLY A 117 0.80 3.10 -0.62
C GLY A 117 2.21 3.47 -1.07
N GLY A 118 3.22 2.79 -0.51
CA GLY A 118 4.62 3.00 -0.89
C GLY A 118 4.92 2.62 -2.34
N GLY A 119 4.30 1.56 -2.88
CA GLY A 119 4.57 1.06 -4.24
C GLY A 119 3.60 1.55 -5.30
N SER A 120 2.38 1.91 -4.93
CA SER A 120 1.32 2.30 -5.88
C SER A 120 0.26 3.15 -5.22
N VAL A 121 -0.48 3.88 -6.05
CA VAL A 121 -1.74 4.54 -5.70
C VAL A 121 -2.88 3.74 -6.32
N GLN A 122 -3.84 3.34 -5.53
CA GLN A 122 -5.02 2.65 -6.00
C GLN A 122 -6.23 3.58 -5.98
N LEU A 123 -6.78 3.84 -7.16
CA LEU A 123 -7.96 4.67 -7.33
C LEU A 123 -9.18 3.79 -7.58
N SER A 124 -10.26 4.01 -6.84
CA SER A 124 -11.49 3.24 -6.97
C SER A 124 -12.70 4.14 -6.93
N ILE A 125 -13.60 3.95 -7.88
CA ILE A 125 -14.82 4.74 -7.98
C ILE A 125 -16.02 3.86 -7.60
N PHE A 126 -16.76 4.33 -6.62
CA PHE A 126 -18.05 3.76 -6.24
C PHE A 126 -19.18 4.70 -6.63
N ASP A 127 -20.25 4.13 -7.13
CA ASP A 127 -21.53 4.82 -7.36
C ASP A 127 -22.68 3.84 -7.18
N LYS A 128 -23.81 4.31 -6.64
CA LYS A 128 -25.01 3.51 -6.38
C LYS A 128 -24.74 2.24 -5.56
N GLY A 129 -23.76 2.31 -4.64
CA GLY A 129 -23.37 1.20 -3.78
C GLY A 129 -22.56 0.09 -4.47
N LYS A 130 -22.04 0.34 -5.67
CA LYS A 130 -21.26 -0.63 -6.44
C LYS A 130 -19.90 -0.04 -6.84
N LEU A 131 -18.88 -0.89 -6.84
CA LEU A 131 -17.59 -0.56 -7.44
C LEU A 131 -17.77 -0.47 -8.97
N GLN A 132 -17.55 0.72 -9.52
CA GLN A 132 -17.66 0.98 -10.96
C GLN A 132 -16.35 0.64 -11.67
N THR A 133 -15.24 1.10 -11.11
CA THR A 133 -13.90 0.85 -11.63
C THR A 133 -12.85 0.93 -10.54
N THR A 134 -11.71 0.35 -10.82
CA THR A 134 -10.51 0.48 -10.01
C THR A 134 -9.28 0.43 -10.89
N GLN A 135 -8.34 1.31 -10.61
CA GLN A 135 -7.06 1.40 -11.29
C GLN A 135 -5.94 1.40 -10.26
N ASN A 136 -4.88 0.68 -10.55
CA ASN A 136 -3.66 0.69 -9.77
C ASN A 136 -2.58 1.44 -10.56
N LEU A 137 -2.15 2.58 -10.05
CA LEU A 137 -1.12 3.43 -10.64
C LEU A 137 0.19 3.19 -9.92
N LEU A 138 1.29 3.08 -10.65
CA LEU A 138 2.63 2.87 -10.06
C LEU A 138 3.23 4.20 -9.54
N LEU A 139 2.41 4.94 -8.78
CA LEU A 139 2.70 6.27 -8.23
C LEU A 139 2.86 6.24 -6.70
N GLY A 140 3.25 5.11 -6.13
CA GLY A 140 3.45 5.00 -4.68
C GLY A 140 4.60 5.88 -4.17
N SER A 141 4.48 6.37 -2.94
CA SER A 141 5.42 7.34 -2.35
C SER A 141 6.88 6.87 -2.36
N SER A 142 7.14 5.64 -1.95
CA SER A 142 8.51 5.09 -1.97
C SER A 142 9.02 4.89 -3.40
N ARG A 143 8.14 4.47 -4.32
CA ARG A 143 8.53 4.31 -5.74
C ARG A 143 8.89 5.64 -6.38
N ILE A 144 8.09 6.67 -6.15
CA ILE A 144 8.39 8.02 -6.62
C ILE A 144 9.70 8.51 -6.02
N GLN A 145 9.91 8.34 -4.72
CA GLN A 145 11.15 8.73 -4.06
C GLN A 145 12.39 8.07 -4.69
N GLU A 146 12.34 6.77 -4.98
CA GLU A 146 13.46 6.08 -5.66
C GLU A 146 13.67 6.59 -7.09
N LEU A 147 12.59 6.82 -7.85
CA LEU A 147 12.67 7.43 -9.17
C LEU A 147 13.36 8.80 -9.10
N LEU A 148 13.02 9.59 -8.08
CA LEU A 148 13.56 10.89 -7.81
C LEU A 148 15.09 10.84 -7.58
N HIS A 149 15.56 9.96 -6.73
CA HIS A 149 16.99 9.80 -6.47
C HIS A 149 17.80 9.50 -7.74
N VAL A 150 17.23 8.70 -8.65
CA VAL A 150 17.89 8.38 -9.93
C VAL A 150 17.89 9.58 -10.88
N MET A 151 16.90 10.47 -10.81
CA MET A 151 16.73 11.59 -11.74
C MET A 151 17.38 12.89 -11.23
N GLU A 152 17.50 13.09 -9.91
CA GLU A 152 18.08 14.29 -9.29
C GLU A 152 19.51 14.55 -9.75
N GLU A 153 20.27 13.50 -10.07
CA GLU A 153 21.60 13.62 -10.64
C GLU A 153 21.61 14.05 -12.13
N LYS A 154 20.46 14.06 -12.82
CA LYS A 154 20.40 14.16 -14.29
C LYS A 154 19.50 15.30 -14.84
N ALA A 155 18.70 15.95 -14.02
CA ALA A 155 17.72 16.90 -14.50
C ALA A 155 17.80 18.28 -13.82
N TYR A 156 17.80 19.34 -14.65
CA TYR A 156 17.80 20.74 -14.18
C TYR A 156 16.42 21.20 -13.65
N ASP A 157 15.32 20.53 -14.04
CA ASP A 157 13.95 20.92 -13.71
C ASP A 157 13.16 19.72 -13.22
N PHE A 158 13.49 19.34 -12.02
CA PHE A 158 13.10 18.09 -11.41
C PHE A 158 11.62 18.03 -10.97
N HIS A 159 11.10 19.15 -10.45
CA HIS A 159 9.72 19.22 -9.98
C HIS A 159 8.72 19.09 -11.14
N ASP A 160 8.97 19.77 -12.24
CA ASP A 160 8.11 19.74 -13.42
C ASP A 160 8.04 18.33 -14.02
N LEU A 161 9.14 17.59 -13.97
CA LEU A 161 9.22 16.22 -14.50
C LEU A 161 8.41 15.22 -13.67
N ILE A 162 8.35 15.42 -12.34
CA ILE A 162 7.50 14.64 -11.43
C ILE A 162 6.05 14.94 -11.68
N ASP A 163 5.72 16.21 -11.74
CA ASP A 163 4.35 16.66 -11.97
C ASP A 163 3.85 16.08 -13.29
N GLU A 164 4.63 16.16 -14.37
CA GLU A 164 4.29 15.56 -15.66
C GLU A 164 4.10 14.04 -15.56
N TYR A 165 4.97 13.34 -14.81
CA TYR A 165 4.89 11.90 -14.64
C TYR A 165 3.61 11.47 -13.89
N ILE A 166 3.25 12.20 -12.84
CA ILE A 166 2.04 11.95 -12.04
C ILE A 166 0.79 12.37 -12.82
N GLU A 167 0.79 13.56 -13.41
CA GLU A 167 -0.34 14.11 -14.13
C GLU A 167 -0.76 13.25 -15.31
N LYS A 168 0.17 12.67 -16.03
CA LYS A 168 -0.12 11.76 -17.16
C LYS A 168 -1.05 10.62 -16.78
N ASP A 169 -0.75 9.93 -15.70
CA ASP A 169 -1.54 8.77 -15.25
C ASP A 169 -2.87 9.20 -14.64
N LEU A 170 -2.88 10.31 -13.88
CA LEU A 170 -4.10 10.88 -13.31
C LEU A 170 -5.03 11.45 -14.40
N TYR A 171 -4.49 12.11 -15.41
CA TYR A 171 -5.25 12.61 -16.55
C TYR A 171 -5.89 11.46 -17.34
N ALA A 172 -5.15 10.40 -17.61
CA ALA A 172 -5.67 9.21 -18.26
C ALA A 172 -6.83 8.59 -17.45
N PHE A 173 -6.67 8.48 -16.14
CA PHE A 173 -7.72 8.00 -15.24
C PHE A 173 -8.96 8.90 -15.28
N GLN A 174 -8.78 10.21 -15.18
CA GLN A 174 -9.84 11.19 -15.23
C GLN A 174 -10.64 11.07 -16.54
N LYS A 175 -9.97 11.05 -17.67
CA LYS A 175 -10.59 10.98 -18.99
C LYS A 175 -11.35 9.67 -19.21
N LEU A 176 -10.83 8.55 -18.72
CA LEU A 176 -11.45 7.24 -18.94
C LEU A 176 -12.64 6.98 -18.01
N TYR A 177 -12.62 7.51 -16.79
CA TYR A 177 -13.54 7.05 -15.75
C TYR A 177 -14.37 8.14 -15.08
N LEU A 178 -13.95 9.42 -15.11
CA LEU A 178 -14.66 10.49 -14.42
C LEU A 178 -15.59 11.30 -15.31
N GLU A 179 -15.56 11.13 -16.63
CA GLU A 179 -16.42 11.93 -17.54
C GLU A 179 -17.92 11.69 -17.33
N HIS A 180 -18.29 10.49 -16.84
CA HIS A 180 -19.69 10.09 -16.71
C HIS A 180 -20.17 9.90 -15.26
N ILE A 181 -19.28 10.04 -14.30
CA ILE A 181 -19.60 9.83 -12.88
C ILE A 181 -19.30 11.12 -12.11
N LYS A 182 -20.36 11.73 -11.55
CA LYS A 182 -20.19 12.90 -10.70
C LYS A 182 -19.66 12.49 -9.33
N ILE A 183 -18.39 12.76 -9.07
CA ILE A 183 -17.78 12.54 -7.77
C ILE A 183 -18.27 13.59 -6.78
N LYS A 184 -18.83 13.14 -5.66
CA LYS A 184 -19.28 13.98 -4.55
C LYS A 184 -18.38 13.86 -3.33
N ASN A 185 -17.74 12.71 -3.17
CA ASN A 185 -16.89 12.43 -2.02
C ASN A 185 -15.54 11.90 -2.49
N VAL A 186 -14.48 12.29 -1.78
CA VAL A 186 -13.14 11.74 -1.96
C VAL A 186 -12.68 11.23 -0.59
N LEU A 187 -12.37 9.94 -0.52
CA LEU A 187 -11.69 9.35 0.63
C LEU A 187 -10.23 9.11 0.25
N ILE A 188 -9.35 9.64 1.08
CA ILE A 188 -7.91 9.42 0.92
C ILE A 188 -7.44 8.55 2.08
N MET A 189 -6.71 7.50 1.76
CA MET A 189 -6.13 6.56 2.71
C MET A 189 -4.64 6.41 2.41
N GLY A 190 -3.85 6.05 3.40
CA GLY A 190 -2.43 5.80 3.21
C GLY A 190 -1.61 6.09 4.47
N GLU A 191 -0.38 5.64 4.47
CA GLU A 191 0.48 5.71 5.64
C GLU A 191 0.96 7.14 5.95
N LEU A 192 1.07 8.01 4.93
CA LEU A 192 1.61 9.38 5.05
C LEU A 192 0.53 10.44 5.31
N ILE A 193 -0.75 10.07 5.31
CA ILE A 193 -1.84 11.04 5.47
C ILE A 193 -1.80 11.78 6.82
N PRO A 194 -1.48 11.15 7.96
CA PRO A 194 -1.34 11.87 9.22
C PRO A 194 -0.27 12.97 9.18
N GLU A 195 0.76 12.82 8.35
CA GLU A 195 1.87 13.77 8.24
C GLU A 195 1.53 14.99 7.36
N LEU A 196 0.48 14.91 6.54
CA LEU A 196 0.01 16.02 5.70
C LEU A 196 -0.88 17.04 6.42
N TYR A 197 -1.27 16.77 7.66
CA TYR A 197 -2.17 17.61 8.46
C TYR A 197 -1.46 18.36 9.62
N TYR A 198 -0.11 18.43 9.61
CA TYR A 198 0.67 19.20 10.59
C TYR A 198 1.44 20.36 9.95
#